data_1cf77238c22977076a6b774b1fdebebe
#
_entry.id   1cf77238c22977076a6b774b1fdebebe
#
_cell.length_a   1.000
_cell.length_b   1.000
_cell.length_c   1.000
_cell.angle_alpha   90.00
_cell.angle_beta   90.00
_cell.angle_gamma   90.00
#
_symmetry.space_group_name_H-M   'P 1'
#
loop_
_entity.id
_entity.type
_entity.pdbx_description
1 polymer ?
#
loop_
_entity_poly.entity_id
_entity_poly.type
_entity_poly.pdbx_seq_one_letter_code
_entity_poly.pdbx_strand_id
1 'polypeptide(L)'
;MKFNNILIFSDIDGTLISHKNQELEGVSDFLNKVIKSFHLVLNSSKTYFEINKFVEHYDINMPFIAENGSAIYFPKNGLFSSYPKNCKHNDEYFFLQLGFDKSKIESFIKMNLLKRFVSDCQFLHEMEIEKVMLYTGLNFENSKISQNRQFSLPFLWTGSEKQIKEFKKKVIQFDLSIIYGGKFYHLIGGSNKGNALLHLKNYYSKIFKVEPMTIAIGDSENDLEMLLKADLSGVIKNKATKKIKINKTENVFYSNKEAPLGWKEVLLMMDPIKNSLIKDN
;
A
#
# COMPACT_ATOMS: atom_id res chain seq x y z
N MET A 1 20.47 18.05 8.43
CA MET A 1 19.97 16.77 7.88
C MET A 1 19.99 16.86 6.36
N LYS A 2 20.78 16.06 5.68
CA LYS A 2 20.75 15.94 4.22
C LYS A 2 19.69 14.90 3.88
N PHE A 3 18.47 15.32 3.66
CA PHE A 3 17.48 14.44 3.05
C PHE A 3 17.89 14.21 1.60
N ASN A 4 18.34 13.02 1.30
CA ASN A 4 18.53 12.62 -0.09
C ASN A 4 17.18 12.74 -0.79
N ASN A 5 17.14 13.26 -2.02
CA ASN A 5 15.92 13.37 -2.83
C ASN A 5 15.40 11.98 -3.29
N ILE A 6 15.27 11.06 -2.34
CA ILE A 6 14.81 9.68 -2.59
C ILE A 6 13.55 9.43 -1.77
N LEU A 7 12.48 9.06 -2.47
CA LEU A 7 11.22 8.61 -1.89
C LEU A 7 11.16 7.09 -1.98
N ILE A 8 11.05 6.42 -0.84
CA ILE A 8 10.88 4.97 -0.76
C ILE A 8 9.42 4.68 -0.47
N PHE A 9 8.70 4.13 -1.44
CA PHE A 9 7.32 3.65 -1.27
C PHE A 9 7.36 2.17 -0.92
N SER A 10 6.91 1.83 0.27
CA SER A 10 6.88 0.44 0.74
C SER A 10 5.47 -0.01 1.04
N ASP A 11 5.09 -1.18 0.51
CA ASP A 11 3.99 -1.92 1.10
C ASP A 11 4.38 -2.40 2.50
N ILE A 12 3.39 -2.82 3.30
CA ILE A 12 3.57 -3.24 4.69
C ILE A 12 3.56 -4.76 4.80
N ASP A 13 2.40 -5.39 4.58
CA ASP A 13 2.20 -6.82 4.86
C ASP A 13 2.84 -7.72 3.79
N GLY A 14 3.79 -8.56 4.18
CA GLY A 14 4.55 -9.40 3.24
C GLY A 14 5.68 -8.68 2.53
N THR A 15 5.86 -7.40 2.81
CA THR A 15 6.92 -6.54 2.27
C THR A 15 7.83 -6.04 3.38
N LEU A 16 7.38 -5.09 4.21
CA LEU A 16 8.12 -4.55 5.33
C LEU A 16 8.03 -5.43 6.57
N ILE A 17 6.87 -6.03 6.81
CA ILE A 17 6.63 -6.98 7.90
C ILE A 17 6.19 -8.35 7.36
N SER A 18 6.46 -9.39 8.13
CA SER A 18 6.05 -10.75 7.78
C SER A 18 4.52 -10.93 7.88
N HIS A 19 3.94 -11.66 6.94
CA HIS A 19 2.53 -12.08 7.01
C HIS A 19 2.22 -13.00 8.22
N LYS A 20 3.24 -13.65 8.82
CA LYS A 20 3.04 -14.65 9.86
C LYS A 20 2.86 -14.05 11.24
N ASN A 21 3.78 -13.17 11.63
CA ASN A 21 3.85 -12.59 12.98
C ASN A 21 3.70 -11.07 13.00
N GLN A 22 3.61 -10.43 11.83
CA GLN A 22 3.52 -8.97 11.67
C GLN A 22 4.67 -8.19 12.36
N GLU A 23 5.86 -8.79 12.43
CA GLU A 23 7.04 -8.25 13.09
C GLU A 23 8.13 -7.86 12.10
N LEU A 24 9.02 -6.95 12.56
CA LEU A 24 10.23 -6.49 11.84
C LEU A 24 11.46 -7.33 12.18
N GLU A 25 11.30 -8.59 12.49
CA GLU A 25 12.34 -9.47 13.00
C GLU A 25 13.66 -9.34 12.21
N GLY A 26 14.72 -8.86 12.90
CA GLY A 26 16.06 -8.69 12.33
C GLY A 26 16.26 -7.49 11.39
N VAL A 27 15.28 -6.58 11.24
CA VAL A 27 15.42 -5.38 10.39
C VAL A 27 15.09 -4.06 11.09
N SER A 28 14.75 -4.04 12.38
CA SER A 28 14.35 -2.82 13.11
C SER A 28 15.44 -1.75 13.06
N ASP A 29 16.70 -2.08 13.31
CA ASP A 29 17.81 -1.13 13.23
C ASP A 29 18.03 -0.59 11.82
N PHE A 30 17.82 -1.45 10.81
CA PHE A 30 17.92 -1.04 9.42
C PHE A 30 16.78 -0.12 9.02
N LEU A 31 15.55 -0.39 9.47
CA LEU A 31 14.40 0.49 9.28
C LEU A 31 14.68 1.87 9.89
N ASN A 32 15.20 1.92 11.12
CA ASN A 32 15.56 3.18 11.77
C ASN A 32 16.61 3.97 10.97
N LYS A 33 17.62 3.31 10.39
CA LYS A 33 18.58 3.96 9.49
C LYS A 33 17.89 4.53 8.24
N VAL A 34 16.98 3.74 7.62
CA VAL A 34 16.23 4.18 6.44
C VAL A 34 15.35 5.39 6.75
N ILE A 35 14.60 5.38 7.86
CA ILE A 35 13.73 6.50 8.28
C ILE A 35 14.55 7.79 8.49
N LYS A 36 15.75 7.68 9.05
CA LYS A 36 16.64 8.85 9.29
C LYS A 36 17.27 9.39 8.02
N SER A 37 17.53 8.56 7.02
CA SER A 37 18.32 8.92 5.83
C SER A 37 17.46 9.21 4.60
N PHE A 38 16.21 8.69 4.54
CA PHE A 38 15.34 8.76 3.37
C PHE A 38 13.90 9.12 3.74
N HIS A 39 13.11 9.45 2.72
CA HIS A 39 11.68 9.68 2.86
C HIS A 39 10.92 8.35 2.66
N LEU A 40 10.64 7.65 3.76
CA LEU A 40 9.88 6.39 3.73
C LEU A 40 8.38 6.67 3.74
N VAL A 41 7.70 6.32 2.66
CA VAL A 41 6.25 6.42 2.48
C VAL A 41 5.64 5.03 2.52
N LEU A 42 4.79 4.75 3.50
CA LEU A 42 4.02 3.51 3.53
C LEU A 42 2.87 3.61 2.53
N ASN A 43 2.70 2.58 1.69
CA ASN A 43 1.66 2.53 0.65
C ASN A 43 0.95 1.17 0.69
N SER A 44 -0.13 1.07 1.47
CA SER A 44 -0.69 -0.20 1.87
C SER A 44 -2.18 -0.37 1.52
N SER A 45 -2.64 -1.61 1.52
CA SER A 45 -4.06 -1.96 1.50
C SER A 45 -4.76 -1.73 2.84
N LYS A 46 -4.01 -1.45 3.90
CA LYS A 46 -4.51 -1.17 5.25
C LYS A 46 -5.31 0.14 5.29
N THR A 47 -6.19 0.25 6.28
CA THR A 47 -6.94 1.46 6.59
C THR A 47 -6.03 2.54 7.18
N TYR A 48 -6.53 3.79 7.23
CA TYR A 48 -5.88 4.88 7.95
C TYR A 48 -5.47 4.47 9.37
N PHE A 49 -6.41 3.93 10.13
CA PHE A 49 -6.17 3.59 11.54
C PHE A 49 -5.12 2.49 11.74
N GLU A 50 -5.05 1.50 10.83
CA GLU A 50 -4.03 0.46 10.88
C GLU A 50 -2.65 1.03 10.58
N ILE A 51 -2.53 1.93 9.58
CA ILE A 51 -1.25 2.54 9.23
C ILE A 51 -0.83 3.55 10.28
N ASN A 52 -1.78 4.33 10.84
CA ASN A 52 -1.49 5.32 11.88
C ASN A 52 -0.84 4.68 13.10
N LYS A 53 -1.39 3.56 13.60
CA LYS A 53 -0.75 2.78 14.69
C LYS A 53 0.68 2.37 14.35
N PHE A 54 0.94 2.01 13.08
CA PHE A 54 2.26 1.59 12.65
C PHE A 54 3.24 2.77 12.59
N VAL A 55 2.85 3.90 12.02
CA VAL A 55 3.72 5.08 11.92
C VAL A 55 4.01 5.69 13.28
N GLU A 56 3.05 5.69 14.20
CA GLU A 56 3.26 6.10 15.60
C GLU A 56 4.26 5.19 16.33
N HIS A 57 4.09 3.86 16.19
CA HIS A 57 4.96 2.88 16.86
C HIS A 57 6.44 3.00 16.43
N TYR A 58 6.69 3.31 15.14
CA TYR A 58 8.04 3.40 14.59
C TYR A 58 8.54 4.85 14.40
N ASP A 59 7.81 5.84 14.92
CA ASP A 59 8.13 7.28 14.79
C ASP A 59 8.38 7.71 13.33
N ILE A 60 7.49 7.27 12.42
CA ILE A 60 7.55 7.61 11.00
C ILE A 60 6.75 8.88 10.75
N ASN A 61 7.38 10.04 10.83
CA ASN A 61 6.71 11.32 10.57
C ASN A 61 6.73 11.70 9.08
N MET A 62 6.12 10.87 8.25
CA MET A 62 6.06 11.01 6.80
C MET A 62 4.62 10.81 6.29
N PRO A 63 4.24 11.35 5.12
CA PRO A 63 2.99 10.99 4.49
C PRO A 63 2.88 9.48 4.28
N PHE A 64 1.67 8.97 4.35
CA PHE A 64 1.38 7.58 4.00
C PHE A 64 0.14 7.46 3.10
N ILE A 65 0.03 6.34 2.43
CA ILE A 65 -1.03 6.05 1.45
C ILE A 65 -1.82 4.85 1.95
N ALA A 66 -3.13 5.03 2.11
CA ALA A 66 -4.04 4.02 2.62
C ALA A 66 -4.97 3.45 1.53
N GLU A 67 -5.54 2.27 1.85
CA GLU A 67 -6.57 1.58 1.07
C GLU A 67 -6.22 1.48 -0.42
N ASN A 68 -5.00 0.94 -0.71
CA ASN A 68 -4.51 0.69 -2.07
C ASN A 68 -4.42 1.95 -2.95
N GLY A 69 -4.03 3.09 -2.38
CA GLY A 69 -3.84 4.33 -3.14
C GLY A 69 -5.07 5.23 -3.16
N SER A 70 -6.07 4.93 -2.35
CA SER A 70 -7.33 5.70 -2.36
C SER A 70 -7.24 7.01 -1.60
N ALA A 71 -6.31 7.14 -0.64
CA ALA A 71 -6.09 8.39 0.08
C ALA A 71 -4.62 8.55 0.51
N ILE A 72 -4.11 9.78 0.44
CA ILE A 72 -2.79 10.18 0.95
C ILE A 72 -2.99 11.02 2.20
N TYR A 73 -2.37 10.61 3.30
CA TYR A 73 -2.41 11.30 4.59
C TYR A 73 -1.09 12.04 4.83
N PHE A 74 -1.18 13.33 5.16
CA PHE A 74 -0.05 14.22 5.44
C PHE A 74 -0.07 14.62 6.92
N PRO A 75 0.95 14.28 7.73
CA PRO A 75 0.97 14.66 9.14
C PRO A 75 1.01 16.19 9.28
N LYS A 76 0.16 16.75 10.16
CA LYS A 76 0.08 18.20 10.40
C LYS A 76 1.40 18.79 10.95
N ASN A 77 2.14 18.00 11.71
CA ASN A 77 3.42 18.37 12.29
C ASN A 77 4.62 17.90 11.45
N GLY A 78 4.41 17.56 10.16
CA GLY A 78 5.42 17.03 9.28
C GLY A 78 6.27 18.11 8.61
N LEU A 79 7.18 17.65 7.74
CA LEU A 79 8.09 18.49 6.93
C LEU A 79 7.37 19.43 5.94
N PHE A 80 6.06 19.31 5.81
CA PHE A 80 5.27 20.02 4.82
C PHE A 80 4.47 21.14 5.46
N SER A 81 4.89 22.38 5.21
CA SER A 81 4.19 23.58 5.63
C SER A 81 2.98 23.96 4.74
N SER A 82 2.83 23.27 3.60
CA SER A 82 1.74 23.51 2.65
C SER A 82 1.13 22.18 2.20
N TYR A 83 -0.20 22.12 2.18
CA TYR A 83 -0.98 20.96 1.77
C TYR A 83 -1.70 21.24 0.45
N PRO A 84 -2.03 20.22 -0.36
CA PRO A 84 -2.88 20.43 -1.53
C PRO A 84 -4.19 21.12 -1.14
N LYS A 85 -4.63 22.09 -1.95
CA LYS A 85 -5.81 22.93 -1.65
C LYS A 85 -7.11 22.15 -1.40
N ASN A 86 -7.21 20.92 -1.89
CA ASN A 86 -8.42 20.08 -1.80
C ASN A 86 -8.33 19.01 -0.70
N CYS A 87 -7.43 19.15 0.26
CA CYS A 87 -7.34 18.22 1.39
C CYS A 87 -8.49 18.42 2.37
N LYS A 88 -9.07 17.30 2.79
CA LYS A 88 -9.85 17.19 4.02
C LYS A 88 -8.89 17.11 5.21
N HIS A 89 -9.38 17.18 6.44
CA HIS A 89 -8.53 17.04 7.63
C HIS A 89 -9.26 16.32 8.77
N ASN A 90 -8.47 15.66 9.59
CA ASN A 90 -8.83 15.22 10.94
C ASN A 90 -7.93 15.91 11.96
N ASP A 91 -7.86 15.43 13.21
CA ASP A 91 -7.07 16.09 14.26
C ASP A 91 -5.57 16.06 13.98
N GLU A 92 -5.04 14.99 13.38
CA GLU A 92 -3.61 14.73 13.21
C GLU A 92 -3.11 14.92 11.78
N TYR A 93 -3.99 14.72 10.78
CA TYR A 93 -3.62 14.70 9.36
C TYR A 93 -4.48 15.59 8.49
N PHE A 94 -3.87 16.13 7.43
CA PHE A 94 -4.59 16.49 6.21
C PHE A 94 -4.59 15.27 5.29
N PHE A 95 -5.66 15.02 4.55
CA PHE A 95 -5.69 13.92 3.61
C PHE A 95 -6.30 14.30 2.25
N LEU A 96 -5.65 13.82 1.21
CA LEU A 96 -6.09 13.95 -0.17
C LEU A 96 -6.77 12.66 -0.60
N GLN A 97 -8.07 12.73 -0.84
CA GLN A 97 -8.84 11.62 -1.40
C GLN A 97 -8.56 11.51 -2.90
N LEU A 98 -8.15 10.33 -3.36
CA LEU A 98 -7.93 9.99 -4.76
C LEU A 98 -8.93 8.96 -5.26
N GLY A 99 -9.32 8.03 -4.40
CA GLY A 99 -10.27 6.95 -4.70
C GLY A 99 -11.73 7.35 -4.49
N PHE A 100 -12.62 6.44 -4.87
CA PHE A 100 -14.05 6.59 -4.59
C PHE A 100 -14.35 6.29 -3.13
N ASP A 101 -15.33 7.02 -2.57
CA ASP A 101 -15.91 6.66 -1.29
C ASP A 101 -16.53 5.25 -1.34
N LYS A 102 -16.47 4.53 -0.22
CA LYS A 102 -17.07 3.21 -0.06
C LYS A 102 -18.54 3.19 -0.52
N SER A 103 -19.33 4.20 -0.14
CA SER A 103 -20.74 4.33 -0.53
C SER A 103 -20.94 4.40 -2.05
N LYS A 104 -20.05 5.07 -2.77
CA LYS A 104 -20.08 5.11 -4.24
C LYS A 104 -19.77 3.72 -4.83
N ILE A 105 -18.79 3.01 -4.30
CA ILE A 105 -18.47 1.64 -4.74
C ILE A 105 -19.67 0.72 -4.47
N GLU A 106 -20.30 0.80 -3.29
CA GLU A 106 -21.51 0.05 -2.93
C GLU A 106 -22.69 0.35 -3.86
N SER A 107 -22.84 1.58 -4.32
CA SER A 107 -23.89 1.92 -5.28
C SER A 107 -23.71 1.22 -6.62
N PHE A 108 -22.47 1.07 -7.10
CA PHE A 108 -22.19 0.37 -8.35
C PHE A 108 -22.45 -1.14 -8.25
N ILE A 109 -22.03 -1.78 -7.15
CA ILE A 109 -22.24 -3.24 -6.99
C ILE A 109 -23.73 -3.63 -6.84
N LYS A 110 -24.59 -2.69 -6.45
CA LYS A 110 -26.05 -2.89 -6.41
C LYS A 110 -26.70 -2.88 -7.80
N MET A 111 -25.99 -2.47 -8.84
CA MET A 111 -26.52 -2.47 -10.21
C MET A 111 -26.73 -3.90 -10.72
N ASN A 112 -27.80 -4.12 -11.47
CA ASN A 112 -28.18 -5.44 -11.99
C ASN A 112 -27.05 -6.16 -12.74
N LEU A 113 -26.20 -5.40 -13.46
CA LEU A 113 -25.08 -5.94 -14.22
C LEU A 113 -24.04 -6.65 -13.35
N LEU A 114 -23.85 -6.22 -12.12
CA LEU A 114 -22.84 -6.76 -11.19
C LEU A 114 -23.45 -7.72 -10.15
N LYS A 115 -24.78 -7.68 -9.96
CA LYS A 115 -25.50 -8.42 -8.91
C LYS A 115 -25.17 -9.91 -8.86
N ARG A 116 -25.02 -10.56 -10.03
CA ARG A 116 -24.68 -12.00 -10.10
C ARG A 116 -23.27 -12.34 -9.56
N PHE A 117 -22.35 -11.38 -9.57
CA PHE A 117 -21.00 -11.59 -9.04
C PHE A 117 -20.93 -11.28 -7.54
N VAL A 118 -21.74 -10.33 -7.10
CA VAL A 118 -21.79 -9.89 -5.70
C VAL A 118 -22.24 -11.02 -4.78
N SER A 119 -23.11 -11.93 -5.26
CA SER A 119 -23.53 -13.11 -4.49
C SER A 119 -22.38 -14.07 -4.13
N ASP A 120 -21.29 -14.03 -4.91
CA ASP A 120 -20.09 -14.85 -4.65
C ASP A 120 -19.06 -14.08 -3.81
N CYS A 121 -19.34 -12.83 -3.40
CA CYS A 121 -18.47 -12.01 -2.56
C CYS A 121 -18.86 -12.15 -1.08
N GLN A 122 -17.92 -12.50 -0.24
CA GLN A 122 -18.06 -12.36 1.20
C GLN A 122 -17.29 -11.12 1.63
N PHE A 123 -17.98 -9.99 1.80
CA PHE A 123 -17.35 -8.71 2.13
C PHE A 123 -16.84 -8.67 3.57
N LEU A 124 -15.62 -8.17 3.76
CA LEU A 124 -14.97 -8.11 5.07
C LEU A 124 -15.80 -7.35 6.12
N HIS A 125 -16.44 -6.25 5.73
CA HIS A 125 -17.25 -5.42 6.64
C HIS A 125 -18.59 -6.05 7.05
N GLU A 126 -19.02 -7.12 6.38
CA GLU A 126 -20.23 -7.89 6.68
C GLU A 126 -19.93 -9.18 7.46
N MET A 127 -18.66 -9.53 7.63
CA MET A 127 -18.24 -10.73 8.36
C MET A 127 -18.36 -10.53 9.87
N GLU A 128 -18.75 -11.60 10.57
CA GLU A 128 -18.59 -11.69 12.02
C GLU A 128 -17.10 -11.53 12.39
N ILE A 129 -16.84 -10.88 13.54
CA ILE A 129 -15.48 -10.48 13.91
C ILE A 129 -14.53 -11.68 14.10
N GLU A 130 -15.06 -12.80 14.63
CA GLU A 130 -14.33 -14.06 14.79
C GLU A 130 -13.85 -14.62 13.46
N LYS A 131 -14.65 -14.45 12.41
CA LYS A 131 -14.29 -14.87 11.06
C LYS A 131 -13.20 -13.96 10.48
N VAL A 132 -13.28 -12.66 10.73
CA VAL A 132 -12.22 -11.72 10.36
C VAL A 132 -10.90 -12.10 11.05
N MET A 133 -10.93 -12.34 12.36
CA MET A 133 -9.76 -12.79 13.14
C MET A 133 -9.15 -14.08 12.55
N LEU A 134 -9.98 -15.06 12.20
CA LEU A 134 -9.54 -16.34 11.61
C LEU A 134 -8.81 -16.13 10.27
N TYR A 135 -9.36 -15.32 9.38
CA TYR A 135 -8.78 -15.09 8.05
C TYR A 135 -7.57 -14.17 8.08
N THR A 136 -7.58 -13.14 8.93
CA THR A 136 -6.50 -12.14 8.96
C THR A 136 -5.37 -12.51 9.91
N GLY A 137 -5.66 -13.26 10.97
CA GLY A 137 -4.74 -13.50 12.09
C GLY A 137 -4.64 -12.30 13.06
N LEU A 138 -5.49 -11.28 12.89
CA LEU A 138 -5.53 -10.11 13.75
C LEU A 138 -6.24 -10.44 15.07
N ASN A 139 -5.92 -9.70 16.12
CA ASN A 139 -6.70 -9.72 17.36
C ASN A 139 -8.04 -8.99 17.16
N PHE A 140 -8.92 -9.07 18.16
CA PHE A 140 -10.27 -8.53 18.12
C PHE A 140 -10.31 -7.03 17.76
N GLU A 141 -9.52 -6.21 18.43
CA GLU A 141 -9.48 -4.75 18.20
C GLU A 141 -8.97 -4.39 16.78
N ASN A 142 -7.89 -5.02 16.35
CA ASN A 142 -7.33 -4.78 15.01
C ASN A 142 -8.26 -5.32 13.92
N SER A 143 -9.01 -6.38 14.17
CA SER A 143 -10.03 -6.89 13.25
C SER A 143 -11.16 -5.88 13.05
N LYS A 144 -11.68 -5.27 14.13
CA LYS A 144 -12.66 -4.17 14.02
C LYS A 144 -12.12 -2.98 13.22
N ILE A 145 -10.86 -2.60 13.47
CA ILE A 145 -10.20 -1.51 12.74
C ILE A 145 -10.09 -1.85 11.27
N SER A 146 -9.75 -3.09 10.91
CA SER A 146 -9.61 -3.52 9.51
C SER A 146 -10.93 -3.52 8.74
N GLN A 147 -12.07 -3.64 9.42
CA GLN A 147 -13.41 -3.52 8.82
C GLN A 147 -13.85 -2.07 8.57
N ASN A 148 -13.26 -1.10 9.29
CA ASN A 148 -13.62 0.32 9.20
C ASN A 148 -12.95 1.00 7.99
N ARG A 149 -13.44 0.68 6.80
CA ARG A 149 -12.92 1.17 5.51
C ARG A 149 -13.73 2.32 4.96
N GLN A 150 -13.03 3.25 4.31
CA GLN A 150 -13.63 4.44 3.72
C GLN A 150 -13.65 4.39 2.17
N PHE A 151 -12.72 3.66 1.54
CA PHE A 151 -12.46 3.76 0.10
C PHE A 151 -12.33 2.41 -0.60
N SER A 152 -12.56 1.30 0.08
CA SER A 152 -12.40 -0.04 -0.50
C SER A 152 -13.37 -1.05 0.10
N LEU A 153 -13.67 -2.10 -0.67
CA LEU A 153 -14.47 -3.25 -0.25
C LEU A 153 -13.64 -4.53 -0.43
N PRO A 154 -12.88 -4.96 0.61
CA PRO A 154 -12.25 -6.27 0.59
C PRO A 154 -13.28 -7.39 0.69
N PHE A 155 -13.05 -8.48 -0.04
CA PHE A 155 -13.93 -9.65 -0.02
C PHE A 155 -13.15 -10.95 -0.26
N LEU A 156 -13.69 -12.04 0.28
CA LEU A 156 -13.33 -13.40 -0.12
C LEU A 156 -14.22 -13.79 -1.30
N TRP A 157 -13.62 -14.46 -2.27
CA TRP A 157 -14.34 -14.94 -3.45
C TRP A 157 -14.68 -16.41 -3.32
N THR A 158 -15.97 -16.78 -3.51
CA THR A 158 -16.46 -18.15 -3.42
C THR A 158 -16.80 -18.76 -4.79
N GLY A 159 -16.82 -17.93 -5.84
CA GLY A 159 -17.07 -18.37 -7.20
C GLY A 159 -15.86 -18.97 -7.91
N SER A 160 -16.01 -19.34 -9.16
CA SER A 160 -14.93 -19.90 -9.98
C SER A 160 -13.91 -18.87 -10.43
N GLU A 161 -12.71 -19.34 -10.84
CA GLU A 161 -11.68 -18.47 -11.44
C GLU A 161 -12.15 -17.78 -12.75
N LYS A 162 -13.03 -18.43 -13.51
CA LYS A 162 -13.60 -17.83 -14.72
C LYS A 162 -14.50 -16.65 -14.37
N GLN A 163 -15.32 -16.80 -13.35
CA GLN A 163 -16.25 -15.75 -12.91
C GLN A 163 -15.53 -14.55 -12.32
N ILE A 164 -14.48 -14.73 -11.50
CA ILE A 164 -13.71 -13.58 -10.99
C ILE A 164 -12.99 -12.82 -12.12
N LYS A 165 -12.48 -13.51 -13.14
CA LYS A 165 -11.91 -12.86 -14.32
C LYS A 165 -12.96 -12.06 -15.11
N GLU A 166 -14.17 -12.57 -15.21
CA GLU A 166 -15.29 -11.84 -15.83
C GLU A 166 -15.69 -10.63 -14.99
N PHE A 167 -15.79 -10.80 -13.67
CA PHE A 167 -16.10 -9.72 -12.75
C PHE A 167 -15.05 -8.58 -12.83
N LYS A 168 -13.74 -8.92 -12.81
CA LYS A 168 -12.65 -7.96 -13.03
C LYS A 168 -12.85 -7.13 -14.32
N LYS A 169 -13.26 -7.77 -15.42
CA LYS A 169 -13.54 -7.07 -16.69
C LYS A 169 -14.79 -6.17 -16.63
N LYS A 170 -15.83 -6.60 -15.91
CA LYS A 170 -17.09 -5.87 -15.84
C LYS A 170 -17.01 -4.61 -14.99
N VAL A 171 -16.23 -4.62 -13.91
CA VAL A 171 -16.11 -3.46 -13.03
C VAL A 171 -15.37 -2.29 -13.67
N ILE A 172 -14.51 -2.53 -14.67
CA ILE A 172 -13.73 -1.50 -15.36
C ILE A 172 -14.62 -0.41 -15.96
N GLN A 173 -15.78 -0.74 -16.49
CA GLN A 173 -16.71 0.24 -17.08
C GLN A 173 -17.25 1.28 -16.07
N PHE A 174 -17.07 1.03 -14.76
CA PHE A 174 -17.44 1.93 -13.66
C PHE A 174 -16.22 2.61 -13.04
N ASP A 175 -15.07 2.55 -13.69
CA ASP A 175 -13.77 3.00 -13.14
C ASP A 175 -13.44 2.32 -11.81
N LEU A 176 -13.87 1.04 -11.69
CA LEU A 176 -13.52 0.16 -10.58
C LEU A 176 -12.48 -0.87 -11.01
N SER A 177 -11.72 -1.36 -10.05
CA SER A 177 -10.79 -2.46 -10.24
C SER A 177 -10.88 -3.45 -9.07
N ILE A 178 -10.61 -4.73 -9.38
CA ILE A 178 -10.49 -5.79 -8.40
C ILE A 178 -9.05 -6.28 -8.43
N ILE A 179 -8.32 -6.03 -7.37
CA ILE A 179 -6.93 -6.44 -7.18
C ILE A 179 -6.82 -7.46 -6.05
N TYR A 180 -5.84 -8.34 -6.12
CA TYR A 180 -5.58 -9.32 -5.07
C TYR A 180 -4.37 -8.88 -4.24
N GLY A 181 -4.53 -8.89 -2.92
CA GLY A 181 -3.46 -8.58 -1.99
C GLY A 181 -3.71 -9.20 -0.62
N GLY A 182 -2.66 -9.76 -0.03
CA GLY A 182 -2.79 -10.53 1.19
C GLY A 182 -3.67 -11.78 1.00
N LYS A 183 -4.84 -11.82 1.64
CA LYS A 183 -5.79 -12.94 1.57
C LYS A 183 -7.12 -12.57 0.90
N PHE A 184 -7.28 -11.31 0.47
CA PHE A 184 -8.53 -10.76 -0.02
C PHE A 184 -8.40 -10.21 -1.44
N TYR A 185 -9.50 -10.25 -2.18
CA TYR A 185 -9.71 -9.35 -3.29
C TYR A 185 -10.17 -8.00 -2.75
N HIS A 186 -9.69 -6.91 -3.34
CA HIS A 186 -10.08 -5.55 -2.98
C HIS A 186 -10.76 -4.89 -4.17
N LEU A 187 -12.03 -4.53 -4.00
CA LEU A 187 -12.74 -3.69 -4.95
C LEU A 187 -12.47 -2.24 -4.57
N ILE A 188 -11.85 -1.51 -5.48
CA ILE A 188 -11.46 -0.09 -5.34
C ILE A 188 -11.87 0.68 -6.61
N GLY A 189 -11.87 2.00 -6.55
CA GLY A 189 -12.18 2.82 -7.71
C GLY A 189 -11.50 4.18 -7.71
N GLY A 190 -11.28 4.73 -8.90
CA GLY A 190 -10.73 6.06 -9.11
C GLY A 190 -9.22 6.18 -8.89
N SER A 191 -8.56 5.22 -8.21
CA SER A 191 -7.11 5.28 -7.96
C SER A 191 -6.52 3.90 -7.65
N ASN A 192 -5.20 3.83 -7.57
CA ASN A 192 -4.40 2.67 -7.17
C ASN A 192 -3.08 3.13 -6.54
N LYS A 193 -2.30 2.18 -5.97
CA LYS A 193 -1.00 2.48 -5.33
C LYS A 193 -0.02 3.25 -6.23
N GLY A 194 -0.02 2.97 -7.54
CA GLY A 194 0.85 3.66 -8.50
C GLY A 194 0.41 5.10 -8.81
N ASN A 195 -0.90 5.35 -8.89
CA ASN A 195 -1.41 6.70 -9.07
C ASN A 195 -1.10 7.57 -7.84
N ALA A 196 -1.29 7.03 -6.64
CA ALA A 196 -0.96 7.72 -5.40
C ALA A 196 0.54 8.03 -5.28
N LEU A 197 1.41 7.10 -5.71
CA LEU A 197 2.85 7.33 -5.81
C LEU A 197 3.15 8.55 -6.69
N LEU A 198 2.59 8.60 -7.90
CA LEU A 198 2.81 9.72 -8.83
C LEU A 198 2.29 11.06 -8.29
N HIS A 199 1.12 11.06 -7.62
CA HIS A 199 0.59 12.25 -6.96
C HIS A 199 1.58 12.77 -5.91
N LEU A 200 2.09 11.90 -5.07
CA LEU A 200 3.02 12.28 -4.01
C LEU A 200 4.39 12.68 -4.58
N LYS A 201 4.93 11.97 -5.59
CA LYS A 201 6.15 12.35 -6.31
C LYS A 201 6.04 13.78 -6.85
N ASN A 202 4.94 14.11 -7.55
CA ASN A 202 4.68 15.44 -8.10
C ASN A 202 4.56 16.51 -7.00
N TYR A 203 3.98 16.16 -5.86
CA TYR A 203 3.87 17.06 -4.72
C TYR A 203 5.24 17.38 -4.13
N TYR A 204 6.08 16.36 -3.92
CA TYR A 204 7.47 16.52 -3.47
C TYR A 204 8.31 17.35 -4.44
N SER A 205 8.19 17.11 -5.76
CA SER A 205 8.91 17.87 -6.78
C SER A 205 8.65 19.38 -6.69
N LYS A 206 7.40 19.77 -6.39
CA LYS A 206 7.02 21.18 -6.22
C LYS A 206 7.62 21.81 -4.96
N ILE A 207 7.69 21.05 -3.85
CA ILE A 207 8.24 21.53 -2.59
C ILE A 207 9.76 21.65 -2.65
N PHE A 208 10.42 20.62 -3.12
CA PHE A 208 11.88 20.56 -3.13
C PHE A 208 12.51 21.22 -4.36
N LYS A 209 11.69 21.61 -5.36
CA LYS A 209 12.14 22.16 -6.67
C LYS A 209 13.12 21.25 -7.42
N VAL A 210 13.11 19.97 -7.11
CA VAL A 210 13.91 18.90 -7.71
C VAL A 210 13.02 17.67 -7.83
N GLU A 211 13.11 16.97 -8.95
CA GLU A 211 12.39 15.70 -9.11
C GLU A 211 13.03 14.62 -8.24
N PRO A 212 12.29 14.01 -7.29
CA PRO A 212 12.83 12.97 -6.44
C PRO A 212 12.96 11.65 -7.21
N MET A 213 14.01 10.89 -6.93
CA MET A 213 14.08 9.49 -7.32
C MET A 213 13.08 8.69 -6.49
N THR A 214 12.35 7.80 -7.14
CA THR A 214 11.36 6.94 -6.48
C THR A 214 11.82 5.49 -6.46
N ILE A 215 11.68 4.86 -5.30
CA ILE A 215 11.87 3.43 -5.09
C ILE A 215 10.53 2.86 -4.64
N ALA A 216 10.07 1.78 -5.26
CA ALA A 216 8.88 1.06 -4.81
C ALA A 216 9.23 -0.36 -4.39
N ILE A 217 8.65 -0.83 -3.29
CA ILE A 217 8.88 -2.19 -2.77
C ILE A 217 7.53 -2.83 -2.46
N GLY A 218 7.32 -4.04 -2.99
CA GLY A 218 6.07 -4.78 -2.82
C GLY A 218 6.25 -6.28 -3.09
N ASP A 219 5.20 -7.06 -2.81
CA ASP A 219 5.24 -8.53 -2.90
C ASP A 219 4.07 -9.15 -3.67
N SER A 220 3.00 -8.39 -3.96
CA SER A 220 1.76 -8.93 -4.49
C SER A 220 1.11 -8.08 -5.61
N GLU A 221 0.03 -8.60 -6.23
CA GLU A 221 -0.61 -8.01 -7.42
C GLU A 221 -0.99 -6.54 -7.23
N ASN A 222 -1.43 -6.16 -6.04
CA ASN A 222 -1.82 -4.76 -5.74
C ASN A 222 -0.65 -3.77 -5.73
N ASP A 223 0.60 -4.26 -5.70
CA ASP A 223 1.81 -3.43 -5.75
C ASP A 223 2.29 -3.17 -7.18
N LEU A 224 1.79 -3.95 -8.16
CA LEU A 224 2.30 -3.94 -9.53
C LEU A 224 2.35 -2.53 -10.11
N GLU A 225 1.29 -1.74 -9.94
CA GLU A 225 1.21 -0.39 -10.48
C GLU A 225 2.26 0.56 -9.87
N MET A 226 2.54 0.47 -8.56
CA MET A 226 3.59 1.30 -7.97
C MET A 226 4.99 0.83 -8.37
N LEU A 227 5.19 -0.49 -8.49
CA LEU A 227 6.46 -1.06 -8.95
C LEU A 227 6.77 -0.67 -10.40
N LEU A 228 5.76 -0.62 -11.28
CA LEU A 228 5.93 -0.19 -12.67
C LEU A 228 6.26 1.30 -12.80
N LYS A 229 5.71 2.15 -11.93
CA LYS A 229 5.82 3.62 -12.00
C LYS A 229 7.03 4.21 -11.28
N ALA A 230 7.65 3.46 -10.38
CA ALA A 230 8.85 3.89 -9.68
C ALA A 230 10.10 3.83 -10.58
N ASP A 231 11.12 4.61 -10.25
CA ASP A 231 12.42 4.59 -10.96
C ASP A 231 13.18 3.28 -10.66
N LEU A 232 13.18 2.81 -9.40
CA LEU A 232 13.72 1.52 -8.98
C LEU A 232 12.61 0.69 -8.30
N SER A 233 12.64 -0.64 -8.49
CA SER A 233 11.60 -1.53 -7.99
C SER A 233 12.19 -2.72 -7.25
N GLY A 234 11.74 -2.96 -6.02
CA GLY A 234 12.08 -4.12 -5.21
C GLY A 234 10.90 -5.08 -5.09
N VAL A 235 11.06 -6.30 -5.56
CA VAL A 235 10.04 -7.35 -5.46
C VAL A 235 10.44 -8.34 -4.38
N ILE A 236 9.61 -8.42 -3.35
CA ILE A 236 9.85 -9.32 -2.23
C ILE A 236 9.34 -10.72 -2.57
N LYS A 237 10.15 -11.72 -2.21
CA LYS A 237 9.75 -13.11 -2.34
C LYS A 237 8.58 -13.41 -1.43
N ASN A 238 7.48 -13.86 -2.03
CA ASN A 238 6.31 -14.33 -1.31
C ASN A 238 5.95 -15.74 -1.81
N LYS A 239 5.91 -16.71 -0.91
CA LYS A 239 5.55 -18.11 -1.26
C LYS A 239 4.06 -18.32 -1.41
N ALA A 240 3.25 -17.45 -0.81
CA ALA A 240 1.80 -17.56 -0.83
C ALA A 240 1.17 -16.96 -2.09
N THR A 241 1.89 -16.11 -2.81
CA THR A 241 1.39 -15.44 -4.03
C THR A 241 2.15 -15.90 -5.27
N LYS A 242 1.51 -15.78 -6.44
CA LYS A 242 2.23 -15.98 -7.72
C LYS A 242 3.31 -14.91 -7.85
N LYS A 243 4.50 -15.32 -8.26
CA LYS A 243 5.62 -14.40 -8.51
C LYS A 243 5.18 -13.27 -9.44
N ILE A 244 5.31 -12.03 -8.97
CA ILE A 244 5.03 -10.86 -9.79
C ILE A 244 6.04 -10.83 -10.93
N LYS A 245 5.54 -10.79 -12.17
CA LYS A 245 6.34 -10.53 -13.36
C LYS A 245 6.18 -9.06 -13.72
N ILE A 246 7.25 -8.31 -13.61
CA ILE A 246 7.29 -6.90 -14.02
C ILE A 246 7.85 -6.85 -15.44
N ASN A 247 7.07 -6.33 -16.39
CA ASN A 247 7.50 -6.12 -17.78
C ASN A 247 8.37 -4.85 -17.90
N LYS A 248 9.33 -4.70 -16.98
CA LYS A 248 10.34 -3.65 -16.95
C LYS A 248 11.67 -4.35 -17.00
N THR A 249 12.48 -4.06 -18.00
CA THR A 249 13.73 -4.79 -18.28
C THR A 249 14.88 -4.39 -17.38
N GLU A 250 14.82 -3.18 -16.81
CA GLU A 250 15.90 -2.62 -15.99
C GLU A 250 15.36 -2.11 -14.64
N ASN A 251 16.27 -1.97 -13.68
CA ASN A 251 15.98 -1.37 -12.37
C ASN A 251 14.94 -2.15 -11.52
N VAL A 252 14.87 -3.47 -11.70
CA VAL A 252 14.04 -4.37 -10.90
C VAL A 252 14.90 -5.36 -10.12
N PHE A 253 14.75 -5.36 -8.81
CA PHE A 253 15.52 -6.18 -7.88
C PHE A 253 14.58 -7.19 -7.21
N TYR A 254 14.96 -8.45 -7.21
CA TYR A 254 14.17 -9.53 -6.60
C TYR A 254 14.89 -10.06 -5.37
N SER A 255 14.19 -10.15 -4.24
CA SER A 255 14.77 -10.75 -3.04
C SER A 255 14.81 -12.27 -3.14
N ASN A 256 15.83 -12.88 -2.49
CA ASN A 256 15.89 -14.31 -2.23
C ASN A 256 15.18 -14.67 -0.92
N LYS A 257 15.03 -13.71 -0.02
CA LYS A 257 14.41 -13.83 1.30
C LYS A 257 12.97 -13.32 1.27
N GLU A 258 12.15 -13.88 2.14
CA GLU A 258 10.81 -13.36 2.44
C GLU A 258 10.91 -12.10 3.33
N ALA A 259 9.78 -11.36 3.49
CA ALA A 259 9.68 -10.28 4.46
C ALA A 259 9.94 -10.78 5.89
N PRO A 260 10.57 -9.95 6.74
CA PRO A 260 11.08 -8.59 6.48
C PRO A 260 12.51 -8.56 5.92
N LEU A 261 13.24 -9.68 5.96
CA LEU A 261 14.64 -9.73 5.51
C LEU A 261 14.79 -9.44 4.01
N GLY A 262 13.80 -9.82 3.19
CA GLY A 262 13.76 -9.51 1.77
C GLY A 262 13.71 -8.01 1.49
N TRP A 263 13.01 -7.23 2.33
CA TRP A 263 12.94 -5.78 2.23
C TRP A 263 14.33 -5.13 2.40
N LYS A 264 15.06 -5.54 3.42
CA LYS A 264 16.46 -5.12 3.62
C LYS A 264 17.35 -5.54 2.45
N GLU A 265 17.19 -6.78 1.97
CA GLU A 265 17.99 -7.34 0.88
C GLU A 265 17.86 -6.50 -0.39
N VAL A 266 16.63 -6.21 -0.87
CA VAL A 266 16.46 -5.45 -2.11
C VAL A 266 16.93 -4.01 -2.00
N LEU A 267 16.77 -3.36 -0.86
CA LEU A 267 17.29 -2.00 -0.64
C LEU A 267 18.81 -1.97 -0.71
N LEU A 268 19.50 -2.97 -0.16
CA LEU A 268 20.96 -3.06 -0.22
C LEU A 268 21.50 -3.45 -1.61
N MET A 269 20.66 -3.95 -2.51
CA MET A 269 21.01 -4.15 -3.93
C MET A 269 20.99 -2.85 -4.74
N MET A 270 20.32 -1.81 -4.25
CA MET A 270 20.16 -0.53 -4.93
C MET A 270 21.31 0.42 -4.57
N ASP A 271 22.17 0.76 -5.53
CA ASP A 271 23.34 1.60 -5.31
C ASP A 271 23.06 2.93 -4.60
N PRO A 272 21.97 3.69 -4.91
CA PRO A 272 21.69 4.92 -4.20
C PRO A 272 21.48 4.74 -2.70
N ILE A 273 20.87 3.62 -2.28
CA ILE A 273 20.63 3.29 -0.87
C ILE A 273 21.92 2.80 -0.21
N LYS A 274 22.60 1.83 -0.84
CA LYS A 274 23.83 1.25 -0.33
C LYS A 274 24.91 2.32 -0.08
N ASN A 275 25.13 3.19 -1.06
CA ASN A 275 26.16 4.22 -0.99
C ASN A 275 25.85 5.30 0.08
N SER A 276 24.57 5.62 0.32
CA SER A 276 24.18 6.55 1.38
C SER A 276 24.37 5.96 2.76
N LEU A 277 23.99 4.69 2.98
CA LEU A 277 24.09 4.04 4.30
C LEU A 277 25.52 3.66 4.69
N ILE A 278 26.45 3.54 3.72
CA ILE A 278 27.88 3.27 3.98
C ILE A 278 28.62 4.55 4.40
N LYS A 279 28.18 5.72 3.92
CA LYS A 279 28.82 7.02 4.25
C LYS A 279 28.53 7.50 5.67
N ASP A 280 27.51 6.95 6.32
CA ASP A 280 27.08 7.33 7.67
C ASP A 280 27.66 6.39 8.78
N ASN A 281 28.52 5.45 8.42
CA ASN A 281 29.32 4.61 9.32
C ASN A 281 30.79 5.08 9.31
#